data_42a4fc464c28808ae1be892fa0b9451f
#
_entry.id   42a4fc464c28808ae1be892fa0b9451f
#
_cell.length_a   1.000
_cell.length_b   1.000
_cell.length_c   1.000
_cell.angle_alpha   90.00
_cell.angle_beta   90.00
_cell.angle_gamma   90.00
#
_symmetry.space_group_name_H-M   'P 1'
#
loop_
_entity.id
_entity.type
_entity.pdbx_description
1 polymer ?
#
loop_
_entity_poly.entity_id
_entity_poly.type
_entity_poly.pdbx_seq_one_letter_code
_entity_poly.pdbx_strand_id
1 'polypeptide(L)'
;MPWLELSLTLQASQQPRAEAALEELGALSVTLRDADAETPDEQAIFEPGVGELPLWASVTMQALFEDGTDQRGLSAALHELLPALDAASLHFSTVEDQDWERVWMDQYQPMQFGERLWIYPWNIEPPAAGDEIVVRLDPGLAFGSGTHPTTALCLEWLDHQDLHGRRVIDFGCGSGILAIAALKLGAGAALAIDNDPQALSATADNAERNQVGERLQRLSVEQGPQAAADVEPAEVLVANILAGPLAALAPDFARLTRPGGWLAISGILAEQADGLLERYADWFEELWAEKREDWVRISGRRRADA
;
A
#
# COMPACT_ATOMS: atom_id res chain seq x y z
N MET A 1 12.09 -2.96 25.93
CA MET A 1 11.61 -2.34 27.20
C MET A 1 10.21 -1.86 26.95
N PRO A 2 9.25 -2.04 27.86
CA PRO A 2 7.89 -1.57 27.64
C PRO A 2 7.85 -0.03 27.51
N TRP A 3 6.76 0.48 26.95
CA TRP A 3 6.49 1.91 26.80
C TRP A 3 5.20 2.26 27.52
N LEU A 4 5.08 3.49 28.01
CA LEU A 4 3.80 4.00 28.48
C LEU A 4 3.09 4.69 27.34
N GLU A 5 1.88 4.23 27.01
CA GLU A 5 0.99 4.91 26.06
C GLU A 5 -0.08 5.71 26.82
N LEU A 6 -0.26 6.95 26.42
CA LEU A 6 -1.37 7.79 26.81
C LEU A 6 -2.29 8.00 25.62
N SER A 7 -3.55 7.61 25.74
CA SER A 7 -4.59 7.86 24.77
C SER A 7 -5.59 8.90 25.29
N LEU A 8 -5.95 9.87 24.45
CA LEU A 8 -6.94 10.90 24.78
C LEU A 8 -7.74 11.28 23.52
N THR A 9 -9.04 11.53 23.73
CA THR A 9 -9.95 11.93 22.65
C THR A 9 -10.33 13.39 22.76
N LEU A 10 -10.29 14.13 21.66
CA LEU A 10 -10.59 15.56 21.62
C LEU A 10 -11.11 16.00 20.24
N GLN A 11 -11.64 17.22 20.17
CA GLN A 11 -12.07 17.81 18.91
C GLN A 11 -10.86 18.24 18.06
N ALA A 12 -10.97 18.13 16.73
CA ALA A 12 -9.91 18.50 15.78
C ALA A 12 -9.30 19.89 16.05
N SER A 13 -10.11 20.86 16.44
CA SER A 13 -9.66 22.23 16.75
C SER A 13 -8.69 22.32 17.94
N GLN A 14 -8.66 21.30 18.79
CA GLN A 14 -7.81 21.23 19.99
C GLN A 14 -6.50 20.49 19.72
N GLN A 15 -6.43 19.71 18.61
CA GLN A 15 -5.32 18.82 18.28
C GLN A 15 -3.97 19.53 18.27
N PRO A 16 -3.74 20.69 17.59
CA PRO A 16 -2.40 21.28 17.53
C PRO A 16 -1.85 21.70 18.91
N ARG A 17 -2.77 22.15 19.79
CA ARG A 17 -2.40 22.54 21.14
C ARG A 17 -2.11 21.31 22.03
N ALA A 18 -2.87 20.25 21.84
CA ALA A 18 -2.67 19.01 22.59
C ALA A 18 -1.36 18.32 22.16
N GLU A 19 -1.06 18.30 20.88
CA GLU A 19 0.19 17.75 20.35
C GLU A 19 1.40 18.49 20.92
N ALA A 20 1.39 19.84 20.86
CA ALA A 20 2.45 20.64 21.42
C ALA A 20 2.65 20.42 22.95
N ALA A 21 1.55 20.24 23.70
CA ALA A 21 1.61 19.94 25.12
C ALA A 21 2.19 18.55 25.40
N LEU A 22 1.82 17.54 24.62
CA LEU A 22 2.36 16.18 24.75
C LEU A 22 3.86 16.14 24.45
N GLU A 23 4.30 16.85 23.38
CA GLU A 23 5.72 16.98 23.04
C GLU A 23 6.52 17.71 24.14
N GLU A 24 5.96 18.81 24.68
CA GLU A 24 6.59 19.53 25.79
C GLU A 24 6.78 18.66 27.05
N LEU A 25 5.85 17.73 27.27
CA LEU A 25 5.87 16.79 28.38
C LEU A 25 6.72 15.54 28.10
N GLY A 26 7.38 15.48 26.94
CA GLY A 26 8.35 14.45 26.61
C GLY A 26 7.76 13.24 25.87
N ALA A 27 6.65 13.40 25.17
CA ALA A 27 6.16 12.36 24.27
C ALA A 27 7.20 12.06 23.19
N LEU A 28 7.50 10.79 22.98
CA LEU A 28 8.45 10.31 21.99
C LEU A 28 7.81 10.24 20.58
N SER A 29 6.52 10.00 20.54
CA SER A 29 5.71 10.05 19.31
C SER A 29 4.26 10.39 19.66
N VAL A 30 3.56 11.03 18.75
CA VAL A 30 2.12 11.29 18.82
C VAL A 30 1.48 10.80 17.52
N THR A 31 0.50 9.93 17.65
CA THR A 31 -0.26 9.36 16.52
C THR A 31 -1.71 9.80 16.61
N LEU A 32 -2.33 10.13 15.49
CA LEU A 32 -3.73 10.52 15.38
C LEU A 32 -4.54 9.37 14.77
N ARG A 33 -5.73 9.12 15.34
CA ARG A 33 -6.70 8.16 14.82
C ARG A 33 -8.08 8.80 14.82
N ASP A 34 -8.97 8.28 13.99
CA ASP A 34 -10.38 8.59 14.09
C ASP A 34 -10.90 8.20 15.49
N ALA A 35 -11.61 9.10 16.17
CA ALA A 35 -12.22 8.77 17.45
C ALA A 35 -13.34 7.72 17.32
N ASP A 36 -13.94 7.64 16.13
CA ASP A 36 -15.00 6.70 15.79
C ASP A 36 -14.46 5.44 15.07
N ALA A 37 -13.13 5.23 15.06
CA ALA A 37 -12.52 4.03 14.49
C ALA A 37 -13.16 2.75 15.04
N GLU A 38 -13.37 1.76 14.17
CA GLU A 38 -14.03 0.47 14.49
C GLU A 38 -15.53 0.61 14.84
N THR A 39 -16.14 1.77 14.60
CA THR A 39 -17.59 1.97 14.74
C THR A 39 -18.25 2.17 13.35
N PRO A 40 -19.58 2.09 13.26
CA PRO A 40 -20.29 2.39 12.01
C PRO A 40 -20.14 3.84 11.50
N ASP A 41 -19.64 4.74 12.34
CA ASP A 41 -19.44 6.15 12.04
C ASP A 41 -17.96 6.46 11.67
N GLU A 42 -17.10 5.43 11.57
CA GLU A 42 -15.71 5.56 11.12
C GLU A 42 -15.63 6.25 9.75
N GLN A 43 -14.78 7.27 9.65
CA GLN A 43 -14.54 8.01 8.42
C GLN A 43 -13.10 7.80 7.97
N ALA A 44 -12.91 7.07 6.87
CA ALA A 44 -11.60 6.95 6.28
C ALA A 44 -11.18 8.28 5.63
N ILE A 45 -10.01 8.80 5.98
CA ILE A 45 -9.35 9.89 5.26
C ILE A 45 -8.48 9.22 4.20
N PHE A 46 -8.97 9.25 2.97
CA PHE A 46 -8.22 8.80 1.81
C PHE A 46 -7.28 9.93 1.33
N GLU A 47 -6.89 9.97 0.08
CA GLU A 47 -5.93 10.92 -0.45
C GLU A 47 -6.31 12.39 -0.20
N PRO A 48 -5.59 13.14 0.64
CA PRO A 48 -5.78 14.59 0.70
C PRO A 48 -5.26 15.24 -0.59
N GLY A 49 -5.92 16.29 -1.03
CA GLY A 49 -5.41 17.14 -2.11
C GLY A 49 -4.07 17.80 -1.73
N VAL A 50 -3.34 18.29 -2.73
CA VAL A 50 -2.05 18.94 -2.49
C VAL A 50 -2.19 20.15 -1.56
N GLY A 51 -1.61 20.04 -0.36
CA GLY A 51 -1.67 21.09 0.67
C GLY A 51 -2.89 20.98 1.61
N GLU A 52 -3.74 19.99 1.45
CA GLU A 52 -4.79 19.67 2.39
C GLU A 52 -4.25 18.73 3.48
N LEU A 53 -4.62 19.01 4.72
CA LEU A 53 -4.37 18.16 5.88
C LEU A 53 -5.72 17.86 6.53
N PRO A 54 -6.55 17.01 5.91
CA PRO A 54 -7.84 16.68 6.47
C PRO A 54 -7.66 15.97 7.81
N LEU A 55 -8.55 16.25 8.74
CA LEU A 55 -8.55 15.64 10.06
C LEU A 55 -10.01 15.31 10.41
N TRP A 56 -10.22 14.20 11.12
CA TRP A 56 -11.53 13.85 11.64
C TRP A 56 -12.07 14.92 12.57
N ALA A 57 -13.37 15.10 12.64
CA ALA A 57 -14.02 16.07 13.53
C ALA A 57 -13.67 15.83 15.00
N SER A 58 -13.57 14.56 15.38
CA SER A 58 -13.07 14.08 16.68
C SER A 58 -11.88 13.15 16.46
N VAL A 59 -10.80 13.36 17.20
CA VAL A 59 -9.57 12.59 17.06
C VAL A 59 -9.17 11.94 18.38
N THR A 60 -8.68 10.73 18.31
CA THR A 60 -7.98 10.07 19.40
C THR A 60 -6.49 10.23 19.16
N MET A 61 -5.80 10.86 20.11
CA MET A 61 -4.35 11.01 20.10
C MET A 61 -3.74 9.93 20.99
N GLN A 62 -2.75 9.22 20.46
CA GLN A 62 -1.94 8.22 21.18
C GLN A 62 -0.52 8.74 21.27
N ALA A 63 -0.05 8.96 22.49
CA ALA A 63 1.30 9.47 22.78
C ALA A 63 2.11 8.44 23.54
N LEU A 64 3.32 8.14 23.06
CA LEU A 64 4.25 7.20 23.71
C LEU A 64 5.23 7.96 24.59
N PHE A 65 5.47 7.44 25.78
CA PHE A 65 6.44 7.91 26.75
C PHE A 65 7.38 6.78 27.18
N GLU A 66 8.51 7.14 27.78
CA GLU A 66 9.42 6.15 28.37
C GLU A 66 8.74 5.37 29.51
N ASP A 67 9.15 4.10 29.66
CA ASP A 67 8.71 3.27 30.78
C ASP A 67 9.06 3.93 32.12
N GLY A 68 8.12 3.83 33.06
CA GLY A 68 8.27 4.46 34.39
C GLY A 68 7.93 5.94 34.44
N THR A 69 7.45 6.57 33.38
CA THR A 69 6.91 7.95 33.40
C THR A 69 5.78 8.05 34.44
N ASP A 70 5.84 9.08 35.30
CA ASP A 70 4.82 9.30 36.33
C ASP A 70 3.48 9.71 35.73
N GLN A 71 2.56 8.76 35.63
CA GLN A 71 1.21 8.96 35.08
C GLN A 71 0.41 10.05 35.77
N ARG A 72 0.59 10.19 37.12
CA ARG A 72 -0.12 11.22 37.90
C ARG A 72 0.45 12.60 37.62
N GLY A 73 1.77 12.72 37.59
CA GLY A 73 2.47 13.96 37.27
C GLY A 73 2.11 14.40 35.81
N LEU A 74 2.11 13.46 34.87
CA LEU A 74 1.75 13.71 33.48
C LEU A 74 0.30 14.18 33.35
N SER A 75 -0.66 13.53 34.01
CA SER A 75 -2.06 13.94 34.02
C SER A 75 -2.25 15.34 34.61
N ALA A 76 -1.56 15.67 35.71
CA ALA A 76 -1.64 16.99 36.35
C ALA A 76 -1.08 18.08 35.42
N ALA A 77 0.07 17.84 34.79
CA ALA A 77 0.70 18.79 33.86
C ALA A 77 -0.16 19.01 32.61
N LEU A 78 -0.74 17.95 32.05
CA LEU A 78 -1.67 18.06 30.93
C LEU A 78 -2.90 18.89 31.30
N HIS A 79 -3.42 18.74 32.49
CA HIS A 79 -4.57 19.52 32.96
C HIS A 79 -4.25 21.01 33.14
N GLU A 80 -3.02 21.35 33.50
CA GLU A 80 -2.54 22.73 33.53
C GLU A 80 -2.42 23.34 32.09
N LEU A 81 -1.86 22.58 31.16
CA LEU A 81 -1.65 23.04 29.79
C LEU A 81 -2.96 23.06 28.99
N LEU A 82 -3.86 22.13 29.27
CA LEU A 82 -5.12 21.90 28.58
C LEU A 82 -6.32 21.88 29.55
N PRO A 83 -6.69 23.03 30.16
CA PRO A 83 -7.75 23.07 31.20
C PRO A 83 -9.13 22.61 30.72
N ALA A 84 -9.38 22.60 29.41
CA ALA A 84 -10.63 22.14 28.80
C ALA A 84 -10.66 20.61 28.56
N LEU A 85 -9.57 19.91 28.84
CA LEU A 85 -9.49 18.47 28.66
C LEU A 85 -10.22 17.76 29.82
N ASP A 86 -11.11 16.83 29.47
CA ASP A 86 -11.74 16.00 30.50
C ASP A 86 -10.72 14.97 31.02
N ALA A 87 -10.45 15.00 32.29
CA ALA A 87 -9.54 14.06 32.95
C ALA A 87 -10.02 12.58 32.79
N ALA A 88 -11.30 12.35 32.59
CA ALA A 88 -11.86 11.02 32.35
C ALA A 88 -11.54 10.49 30.93
N SER A 89 -11.12 11.36 30.01
CA SER A 89 -10.71 10.95 28.64
C SER A 89 -9.26 10.45 28.55
N LEU A 90 -8.47 10.54 29.64
CA LEU A 90 -7.10 10.07 29.68
C LEU A 90 -7.05 8.58 30.00
N HIS A 91 -6.54 7.79 29.07
CA HIS A 91 -6.34 6.35 29.25
C HIS A 91 -4.86 6.01 29.15
N PHE A 92 -4.33 5.36 30.18
CA PHE A 92 -2.96 4.90 30.20
C PHE A 92 -2.91 3.39 29.97
N SER A 93 -2.04 2.96 29.09
CA SER A 93 -1.75 1.56 28.83
C SER A 93 -0.23 1.34 28.77
N THR A 94 0.18 0.09 29.01
CA THR A 94 1.57 -0.30 28.81
C THR A 94 1.66 -1.01 27.47
N VAL A 95 2.53 -0.52 26.59
CA VAL A 95 2.85 -1.17 25.33
C VAL A 95 4.12 -1.98 25.55
N GLU A 96 3.98 -3.29 25.51
CA GLU A 96 5.15 -4.18 25.58
C GLU A 96 6.02 -3.97 24.34
N ASP A 97 7.33 -3.95 24.55
CA ASP A 97 8.31 -3.95 23.47
C ASP A 97 8.23 -5.31 22.79
N GLN A 98 7.45 -5.38 21.76
CA GLN A 98 7.29 -6.58 20.96
C GLN A 98 8.13 -6.43 19.70
N ASP A 99 8.72 -7.53 19.28
CA ASP A 99 9.27 -7.65 17.94
C ASP A 99 8.10 -7.64 16.94
N TRP A 100 7.68 -6.43 16.57
CA TRP A 100 6.52 -6.21 15.70
C TRP A 100 6.63 -6.97 14.37
N GLU A 101 7.85 -7.21 13.91
CA GLU A 101 8.10 -8.02 12.73
C GLU A 101 7.64 -9.47 12.95
N ARG A 102 7.80 -10.01 14.16
CA ARG A 102 7.37 -11.37 14.50
C ARG A 102 5.87 -11.52 14.70
N VAL A 103 5.25 -10.58 15.38
CA VAL A 103 3.79 -10.61 15.60
C VAL A 103 3.03 -10.54 14.27
N TRP A 104 3.52 -9.73 13.34
CA TRP A 104 2.98 -9.64 11.98
C TRP A 104 3.16 -10.95 11.20
N MET A 105 4.32 -11.58 11.31
CA MET A 105 4.60 -12.85 10.63
C MET A 105 3.71 -13.99 11.11
N ASP A 106 3.35 -14.04 12.40
CA ASP A 106 2.51 -15.09 12.95
C ASP A 106 1.03 -14.98 12.51
N GLN A 107 0.60 -13.79 12.09
CA GLN A 107 -0.75 -13.55 11.57
C GLN A 107 -0.87 -13.71 10.06
N TYR A 108 0.26 -13.73 9.35
CA TYR A 108 0.28 -13.79 7.89
C TYR A 108 0.21 -15.25 7.43
N GLN A 109 -0.94 -15.63 6.88
CA GLN A 109 -1.20 -16.99 6.39
C GLN A 109 -1.09 -17.06 4.86
N PRO A 110 -0.85 -18.24 4.28
CA PRO A 110 -0.90 -18.42 2.84
C PRO A 110 -2.26 -18.00 2.26
N MET A 111 -2.24 -17.24 1.17
CA MET A 111 -3.43 -16.71 0.52
C MET A 111 -3.46 -17.12 -0.96
N GLN A 112 -4.64 -17.55 -1.43
CA GLN A 112 -4.88 -17.88 -2.83
C GLN A 112 -5.48 -16.67 -3.57
N PHE A 113 -4.99 -16.43 -4.78
CA PHE A 113 -5.49 -15.42 -5.70
C PHE A 113 -5.76 -16.05 -7.06
N GLY A 114 -7.01 -15.99 -7.52
CA GLY A 114 -7.43 -16.69 -8.72
C GLY A 114 -7.48 -18.22 -8.53
N GLU A 115 -7.07 -18.97 -9.56
CA GLU A 115 -7.16 -20.44 -9.57
C GLU A 115 -5.85 -21.13 -9.16
N ARG A 116 -4.69 -20.56 -9.53
CA ARG A 116 -3.38 -21.20 -9.46
C ARG A 116 -2.39 -20.48 -8.54
N LEU A 117 -2.55 -19.14 -8.39
CA LEU A 117 -1.57 -18.29 -7.73
C LEU A 117 -1.76 -18.29 -6.21
N TRP A 118 -0.66 -18.51 -5.49
CA TRP A 118 -0.60 -18.48 -4.04
C TRP A 118 0.50 -17.55 -3.56
N ILE A 119 0.22 -16.76 -2.54
CA ILE A 119 1.20 -15.94 -1.83
C ILE A 119 1.47 -16.58 -0.47
N TYR A 120 2.71 -16.95 -0.23
CA TYR A 120 3.18 -17.54 1.03
C TYR A 120 4.09 -16.56 1.77
N PRO A 121 3.92 -16.40 3.08
CA PRO A 121 4.99 -15.84 3.91
C PRO A 121 6.27 -16.64 3.72
N TRP A 122 7.39 -15.96 3.72
CA TRP A 122 8.66 -16.62 3.44
C TRP A 122 9.03 -17.72 4.47
N ASN A 123 8.53 -17.58 5.74
CA ASN A 123 8.74 -18.49 6.85
C ASN A 123 7.83 -19.75 6.82
N ILE A 124 6.86 -19.80 5.89
CA ILE A 124 5.98 -20.96 5.70
C ILE A 124 6.40 -21.72 4.44
N GLU A 125 6.71 -23.00 4.58
CA GLU A 125 7.03 -23.86 3.44
C GLU A 125 5.75 -24.29 2.72
N PRO A 126 5.66 -24.06 1.39
CA PRO A 126 4.54 -24.58 0.61
C PRO A 126 4.56 -26.12 0.55
N PRO A 127 3.41 -26.77 0.30
CA PRO A 127 3.33 -28.20 0.11
C PRO A 127 4.30 -28.70 -0.97
N ALA A 128 4.91 -29.84 -0.74
CA ALA A 128 5.93 -30.41 -1.63
C ALA A 128 5.41 -30.90 -3.00
N ALA A 129 4.10 -30.97 -3.19
CA ALA A 129 3.45 -31.45 -4.43
C ALA A 129 2.13 -30.72 -4.66
N GLY A 130 2.01 -29.99 -5.77
CA GLY A 130 0.82 -29.30 -6.22
C GLY A 130 1.07 -28.56 -7.53
N ASP A 131 0.01 -28.28 -8.29
CA ASP A 131 0.04 -27.44 -9.49
C ASP A 131 0.02 -25.94 -9.13
N GLU A 132 0.25 -25.59 -7.85
CA GLU A 132 0.20 -24.26 -7.30
C GLU A 132 1.39 -23.43 -7.78
N ILE A 133 1.12 -22.20 -8.22
CA ILE A 133 2.14 -21.22 -8.53
C ILE A 133 2.37 -20.39 -7.27
N VAL A 134 3.49 -20.65 -6.60
CA VAL A 134 3.80 -20.03 -5.31
C VAL A 134 4.74 -18.85 -5.47
N VAL A 135 4.34 -17.71 -4.91
CA VAL A 135 5.20 -16.55 -4.66
C VAL A 135 5.45 -16.46 -3.16
N ARG A 136 6.72 -16.42 -2.76
CA ARG A 136 7.14 -16.25 -1.37
C ARG A 136 7.53 -14.81 -1.11
N LEU A 137 6.88 -14.17 -0.16
CA LEU A 137 7.16 -12.79 0.20
C LEU A 137 7.53 -12.66 1.67
N ASP A 138 8.41 -11.72 1.92
CA ASP A 138 8.60 -11.19 3.27
C ASP A 138 7.54 -10.09 3.46
N PRO A 139 6.64 -10.20 4.44
CA PRO A 139 5.68 -9.14 4.77
C PRO A 139 6.34 -7.90 5.39
N GLY A 140 7.63 -7.69 5.16
CA GLY A 140 8.45 -6.62 5.73
C GLY A 140 8.07 -5.20 5.29
N LEU A 141 9.02 -4.30 5.35
CA LEU A 141 8.89 -2.84 5.28
C LEU A 141 8.33 -2.24 3.97
N ALA A 142 8.19 -3.02 2.88
CA ALA A 142 7.68 -2.52 1.61
C ALA A 142 6.16 -2.78 1.48
N PHE A 143 5.43 -1.78 0.98
CA PHE A 143 4.00 -1.91 0.66
C PHE A 143 3.76 -3.03 -0.36
N GLY A 144 2.65 -3.76 -0.23
CA GLY A 144 2.27 -4.84 -1.16
C GLY A 144 2.46 -6.24 -0.57
N SER A 145 1.84 -6.51 0.60
CA SER A 145 1.82 -7.86 1.23
C SER A 145 0.82 -8.83 0.60
N GLY A 146 -0.03 -8.36 -0.32
CA GLY A 146 -1.13 -9.13 -0.89
C GLY A 146 -2.46 -9.03 -0.12
N THR A 147 -2.46 -8.59 1.14
CA THR A 147 -3.66 -8.51 1.98
C THR A 147 -4.62 -7.39 1.55
N HIS A 148 -4.12 -6.34 0.91
CA HIS A 148 -4.95 -5.22 0.51
C HIS A 148 -5.83 -5.58 -0.71
N PRO A 149 -7.12 -5.19 -0.75
CA PRO A 149 -8.04 -5.51 -1.85
C PRO A 149 -7.51 -5.13 -3.23
N THR A 150 -6.79 -4.02 -3.38
CA THR A 150 -6.20 -3.57 -4.65
C THR A 150 -5.14 -4.53 -5.18
N THR A 151 -4.28 -5.05 -4.31
CA THR A 151 -3.26 -6.04 -4.67
C THR A 151 -3.91 -7.36 -5.05
N ALA A 152 -4.92 -7.79 -4.28
CA ALA A 152 -5.70 -9.00 -4.57
C ALA A 152 -6.35 -8.94 -5.96
N LEU A 153 -7.01 -7.82 -6.30
CA LEU A 153 -7.62 -7.61 -7.61
C LEU A 153 -6.60 -7.69 -8.76
N CYS A 154 -5.38 -7.19 -8.58
CA CYS A 154 -4.32 -7.26 -9.58
C CYS A 154 -3.76 -8.68 -9.72
N LEU A 155 -3.52 -9.40 -8.60
CA LEU A 155 -3.01 -10.77 -8.62
C LEU A 155 -3.99 -11.73 -9.28
N GLU A 156 -5.27 -11.64 -8.97
CA GLU A 156 -6.33 -12.45 -9.59
C GLU A 156 -6.43 -12.16 -11.08
N TRP A 157 -6.32 -10.88 -11.47
CA TRP A 157 -6.32 -10.53 -12.87
C TRP A 157 -5.11 -11.11 -13.60
N LEU A 158 -3.90 -11.05 -13.01
CA LEU A 158 -2.70 -11.65 -13.59
C LEU A 158 -2.83 -13.17 -13.73
N ASP A 159 -3.44 -13.86 -12.77
CA ASP A 159 -3.65 -15.32 -12.83
C ASP A 159 -4.54 -15.73 -14.01
N HIS A 160 -5.49 -14.88 -14.42
CA HIS A 160 -6.36 -15.11 -15.57
C HIS A 160 -5.73 -14.71 -16.91
N GLN A 161 -4.55 -14.06 -16.93
CA GLN A 161 -3.90 -13.68 -18.17
C GLN A 161 -3.02 -14.81 -18.72
N ASP A 162 -2.97 -14.91 -20.06
CA ASP A 162 -1.91 -15.67 -20.72
C ASP A 162 -0.61 -14.83 -20.71
N LEU A 163 0.27 -15.10 -19.76
CA LEU A 163 1.53 -14.36 -19.61
C LEU A 163 2.73 -15.08 -20.24
N HIS A 164 2.51 -16.26 -20.84
CA HIS A 164 3.62 -17.10 -21.31
C HIS A 164 4.51 -16.36 -22.34
N GLY A 165 5.79 -16.19 -21.95
CA GLY A 165 6.80 -15.52 -22.78
C GLY A 165 6.63 -14.01 -22.92
N ARG A 166 5.60 -13.40 -22.34
CA ARG A 166 5.33 -11.95 -22.43
C ARG A 166 6.25 -11.13 -21.56
N ARG A 167 6.47 -9.89 -21.96
CA ARG A 167 7.11 -8.85 -21.13
C ARG A 167 6.03 -8.14 -20.30
N VAL A 168 6.31 -7.95 -19.02
CA VAL A 168 5.43 -7.27 -18.08
C VAL A 168 6.14 -6.05 -17.50
N ILE A 169 5.42 -4.93 -17.37
CA ILE A 169 5.88 -3.77 -16.58
C ILE A 169 5.01 -3.69 -15.34
N ASP A 170 5.65 -3.57 -14.17
CA ASP A 170 5.03 -3.29 -12.87
C ASP A 170 5.46 -1.88 -12.44
N PHE A 171 4.54 -0.92 -12.52
CA PHE A 171 4.80 0.49 -12.25
C PHE A 171 4.30 0.88 -10.86
N GLY A 172 5.20 1.32 -9.99
CA GLY A 172 4.97 1.43 -8.55
C GLY A 172 5.05 0.04 -7.90
N CYS A 173 6.17 -0.64 -8.11
CA CYS A 173 6.28 -2.08 -7.81
C CYS A 173 6.30 -2.41 -6.31
N GLY A 174 6.68 -1.48 -5.42
CA GLY A 174 6.76 -1.71 -3.99
C GLY A 174 7.59 -2.95 -3.63
N SER A 175 6.96 -3.96 -3.09
CA SER A 175 7.59 -5.26 -2.76
C SER A 175 7.97 -6.11 -4.00
N GLY A 176 7.51 -5.72 -5.20
CA GLY A 176 7.65 -6.47 -6.44
C GLY A 176 6.65 -7.62 -6.60
N ILE A 177 5.63 -7.70 -5.76
CA ILE A 177 4.68 -8.83 -5.73
C ILE A 177 4.03 -9.08 -7.10
N LEU A 178 3.61 -8.03 -7.83
CA LEU A 178 2.94 -8.19 -9.12
C LEU A 178 3.92 -8.62 -10.22
N ALA A 179 5.12 -8.03 -10.28
CA ALA A 179 6.17 -8.42 -11.20
C ALA A 179 6.61 -9.88 -10.99
N ILE A 180 6.83 -10.28 -9.72
CA ILE A 180 7.23 -11.63 -9.34
C ILE A 180 6.12 -12.63 -9.68
N ALA A 181 4.86 -12.30 -9.34
CA ALA A 181 3.70 -13.12 -9.69
C ALA A 181 3.60 -13.33 -11.21
N ALA A 182 3.75 -12.28 -11.99
CA ALA A 182 3.74 -12.39 -13.46
C ALA A 182 4.84 -13.32 -13.98
N LEU A 183 6.06 -13.24 -13.44
CA LEU A 183 7.17 -14.12 -13.81
C LEU A 183 6.91 -15.58 -13.43
N LYS A 184 6.33 -15.82 -12.27
CA LYS A 184 5.95 -17.17 -11.83
C LYS A 184 4.79 -17.74 -12.66
N LEU A 185 3.88 -16.89 -13.14
CA LEU A 185 2.78 -17.25 -14.04
C LEU A 185 3.23 -17.45 -15.50
N GLY A 186 4.53 -17.32 -15.78
CA GLY A 186 5.10 -17.67 -17.09
C GLY A 186 5.57 -16.49 -17.94
N ALA A 187 5.54 -15.26 -17.44
CA ALA A 187 6.11 -14.13 -18.15
C ALA A 187 7.61 -14.35 -18.44
N GLY A 188 8.02 -13.95 -19.64
CA GLY A 188 9.41 -14.11 -20.09
C GLY A 188 10.36 -13.14 -19.41
N ALA A 189 9.90 -11.91 -19.17
CA ALA A 189 10.65 -10.87 -18.49
C ALA A 189 9.70 -9.91 -17.77
N ALA A 190 10.18 -9.29 -16.68
CA ALA A 190 9.49 -8.21 -16.00
C ALA A 190 10.40 -7.00 -15.79
N LEU A 191 9.83 -5.80 -15.84
CA LEU A 191 10.47 -4.55 -15.45
C LEU A 191 9.67 -3.96 -14.28
N ALA A 192 10.29 -3.89 -13.13
CA ALA A 192 9.75 -3.24 -11.93
C ALA A 192 10.22 -1.78 -11.88
N ILE A 193 9.30 -0.85 -11.80
CA ILE A 193 9.57 0.60 -11.78
C ILE A 193 9.06 1.16 -10.46
N ASP A 194 9.89 1.93 -9.77
CA ASP A 194 9.48 2.65 -8.56
C ASP A 194 10.27 3.94 -8.40
N ASN A 195 9.74 4.89 -7.65
CA ASN A 195 10.44 6.11 -7.25
C ASN A 195 11.18 5.95 -5.91
N ASP A 196 10.86 4.93 -5.12
CA ASP A 196 11.50 4.63 -3.85
C ASP A 196 12.63 3.61 -4.03
N PRO A 197 13.89 3.97 -3.73
CA PRO A 197 15.00 3.04 -3.76
C PRO A 197 14.84 1.84 -2.80
N GLN A 198 14.11 2.01 -1.68
CA GLN A 198 13.84 0.92 -0.74
C GLN A 198 12.89 -0.12 -1.36
N ALA A 199 11.86 0.33 -2.07
CA ALA A 199 10.97 -0.55 -2.82
C ALA A 199 11.74 -1.38 -3.86
N LEU A 200 12.64 -0.76 -4.61
CA LEU A 200 13.49 -1.45 -5.59
C LEU A 200 14.45 -2.46 -4.94
N SER A 201 14.95 -2.18 -3.74
CA SER A 201 15.76 -3.13 -2.98
C SER A 201 14.92 -4.32 -2.51
N ALA A 202 13.76 -4.07 -1.92
CA ALA A 202 12.83 -5.11 -1.48
C ALA A 202 12.38 -6.00 -2.65
N THR A 203 12.07 -5.38 -3.80
CA THR A 203 11.76 -6.11 -5.06
C THR A 203 12.90 -7.05 -5.47
N ALA A 204 14.16 -6.61 -5.36
CA ALA A 204 15.31 -7.46 -5.70
C ALA A 204 15.41 -8.67 -4.78
N ASP A 205 15.36 -8.44 -3.47
CA ASP A 205 15.49 -9.51 -2.47
C ASP A 205 14.35 -10.53 -2.63
N ASN A 206 13.12 -10.07 -2.86
CA ASN A 206 11.98 -10.93 -3.11
C ASN A 206 12.11 -11.71 -4.43
N ALA A 207 12.64 -11.09 -5.49
CA ALA A 207 12.87 -11.76 -6.77
C ALA A 207 13.91 -12.89 -6.66
N GLU A 208 15.01 -12.66 -5.93
CA GLU A 208 16.03 -13.69 -5.65
C GLU A 208 15.43 -14.85 -4.85
N ARG A 209 14.67 -14.57 -3.78
CA ARG A 209 13.98 -15.60 -2.99
C ARG A 209 13.02 -16.46 -3.83
N ASN A 210 12.39 -15.85 -4.83
CA ASN A 210 11.51 -16.54 -5.76
C ASN A 210 12.21 -17.16 -6.98
N GLN A 211 13.54 -17.04 -7.09
CA GLN A 211 14.35 -17.57 -8.18
C GLN A 211 13.96 -16.99 -9.57
N VAL A 212 13.55 -15.72 -9.58
CA VAL A 212 13.16 -15.01 -10.81
C VAL A 212 14.03 -13.76 -11.08
N GLY A 213 15.05 -13.51 -10.26
CA GLY A 213 15.91 -12.32 -10.32
C GLY A 213 16.54 -12.09 -11.68
N GLU A 214 16.98 -13.14 -12.39
CA GLU A 214 17.58 -13.03 -13.72
C GLU A 214 16.61 -12.50 -14.80
N ARG A 215 15.29 -12.66 -14.59
CA ARG A 215 14.24 -12.22 -15.51
C ARG A 215 13.57 -10.90 -15.09
N LEU A 216 14.00 -10.34 -13.95
CA LEU A 216 13.45 -9.12 -13.40
C LEU A 216 14.47 -7.98 -13.49
N GLN A 217 14.13 -6.95 -14.24
CA GLN A 217 14.87 -5.69 -14.30
C GLN A 217 14.21 -4.66 -13.39
N ARG A 218 14.98 -3.70 -12.89
CA ARG A 218 14.50 -2.62 -12.03
C ARG A 218 14.90 -1.27 -12.60
N LEU A 219 14.01 -0.29 -12.48
CA LEU A 219 14.24 1.08 -12.92
C LEU A 219 13.75 2.06 -11.87
N SER A 220 14.62 2.96 -11.43
CA SER A 220 14.23 4.08 -10.56
C SER A 220 13.69 5.25 -11.39
N VAL A 221 12.56 5.79 -10.95
CA VAL A 221 11.97 7.03 -11.47
C VAL A 221 11.95 8.13 -10.40
N GLU A 222 12.87 8.09 -9.45
CA GLU A 222 13.03 9.11 -8.40
C GLU A 222 13.15 10.54 -8.99
N GLN A 223 13.75 10.68 -10.16
CA GLN A 223 13.86 11.96 -10.87
C GLN A 223 12.65 12.28 -11.78
N GLY A 224 11.60 11.50 -11.68
CA GLY A 224 10.36 11.64 -12.43
C GLY A 224 10.15 10.58 -13.52
N PRO A 225 8.94 10.50 -14.07
CA PRO A 225 8.55 9.47 -15.04
C PRO A 225 9.33 9.53 -16.36
N GLN A 226 10.00 10.62 -16.66
CA GLN A 226 10.86 10.79 -17.84
C GLN A 226 12.02 9.78 -17.87
N ALA A 227 12.45 9.26 -16.70
CA ALA A 227 13.44 8.19 -16.64
C ALA A 227 12.98 6.90 -17.34
N ALA A 228 11.68 6.73 -17.51
CA ALA A 228 11.10 5.62 -18.27
C ALA A 228 10.87 5.94 -19.76
N ALA A 229 11.35 7.07 -20.29
CA ALA A 229 11.10 7.49 -21.68
C ALA A 229 11.61 6.50 -22.72
N ASP A 230 12.79 5.91 -22.48
CA ASP A 230 13.45 4.95 -23.39
C ASP A 230 13.08 3.48 -23.09
N VAL A 231 12.13 3.24 -22.19
CA VAL A 231 11.67 1.88 -21.88
C VAL A 231 10.86 1.33 -23.04
N GLU A 232 11.24 0.14 -23.51
CA GLU A 232 10.47 -0.57 -24.53
C GLU A 232 9.09 -0.95 -24.02
N PRO A 233 8.03 -0.76 -24.82
CA PRO A 233 6.68 -1.14 -24.44
C PRO A 233 6.55 -2.64 -24.15
N ALA A 234 5.68 -2.99 -23.21
CA ALA A 234 5.38 -4.36 -22.82
C ALA A 234 4.00 -4.84 -23.32
N GLU A 235 3.81 -6.14 -23.39
CA GLU A 235 2.52 -6.74 -23.69
C GLU A 235 1.52 -6.57 -22.53
N VAL A 236 2.04 -6.39 -21.30
CA VAL A 236 1.21 -6.19 -20.10
C VAL A 236 1.84 -5.11 -19.24
N LEU A 237 1.04 -4.17 -18.79
CA LEU A 237 1.39 -3.18 -17.79
C LEU A 237 0.44 -3.29 -16.60
N VAL A 238 0.99 -3.41 -15.41
CA VAL A 238 0.24 -3.33 -14.16
C VAL A 238 0.75 -2.16 -13.32
N ALA A 239 -0.18 -1.48 -12.62
CA ALA A 239 0.18 -0.43 -11.66
C ALA A 239 -0.84 -0.42 -10.51
N ASN A 240 -0.36 -0.57 -9.29
CA ASN A 240 -1.18 -0.47 -8.08
C ASN A 240 -0.70 0.70 -7.23
N ILE A 241 -1.08 1.90 -7.67
CA ILE A 241 -0.71 3.19 -7.07
C ILE A 241 -1.95 4.08 -6.95
N LEU A 242 -1.79 5.24 -6.32
CA LEU A 242 -2.88 6.17 -6.05
C LEU A 242 -3.52 6.74 -7.35
N ALA A 243 -4.81 7.09 -7.29
CA ALA A 243 -5.60 7.53 -8.43
C ALA A 243 -5.08 8.82 -9.10
N GLY A 244 -4.58 9.80 -8.32
CA GLY A 244 -4.00 11.02 -8.83
C GLY A 244 -2.82 10.78 -9.77
N PRO A 245 -1.74 10.09 -9.34
CA PRO A 245 -0.66 9.62 -10.20
C PRO A 245 -1.13 8.79 -11.39
N LEU A 246 -2.10 7.88 -11.23
CA LEU A 246 -2.65 7.10 -12.36
C LEU A 246 -3.24 8.00 -13.45
N ALA A 247 -4.00 9.04 -13.07
CA ALA A 247 -4.55 9.99 -14.04
C ALA A 247 -3.48 10.79 -14.78
N ALA A 248 -2.41 11.19 -14.08
CA ALA A 248 -1.30 11.94 -14.65
C ALA A 248 -0.46 11.08 -15.62
N LEU A 249 -0.22 9.82 -15.27
CA LEU A 249 0.62 8.87 -16.02
C LEU A 249 -0.10 8.17 -17.17
N ALA A 250 -1.39 8.41 -17.40
CA ALA A 250 -2.15 7.75 -18.46
C ALA A 250 -1.50 7.80 -19.86
N PRO A 251 -0.92 8.95 -20.33
CA PRO A 251 -0.18 9.00 -21.60
C PRO A 251 1.09 8.12 -21.58
N ASP A 252 1.82 8.08 -20.45
CA ASP A 252 3.01 7.26 -20.30
C ASP A 252 2.66 5.77 -20.29
N PHE A 253 1.59 5.38 -19.62
CA PHE A 253 1.12 4.00 -19.62
C PHE A 253 0.65 3.56 -21.02
N ALA A 254 0.03 4.47 -21.76
CA ALA A 254 -0.30 4.21 -23.16
C ALA A 254 0.95 3.97 -24.04
N ARG A 255 2.02 4.73 -23.82
CA ARG A 255 3.31 4.58 -24.49
C ARG A 255 4.02 3.28 -24.06
N LEU A 256 3.98 2.95 -22.78
CA LEU A 256 4.63 1.77 -22.20
C LEU A 256 3.89 0.46 -22.47
N THR A 257 2.65 0.53 -22.94
CA THR A 257 1.85 -0.65 -23.33
C THR A 257 1.85 -0.79 -24.84
N ARG A 258 2.23 -1.95 -25.37
CA ARG A 258 2.20 -2.22 -26.83
C ARG A 258 0.78 -2.11 -27.39
N PRO A 259 0.60 -1.68 -28.65
CA PRO A 259 -0.69 -1.80 -29.33
C PRO A 259 -1.26 -3.22 -29.20
N GLY A 260 -2.49 -3.34 -28.73
CA GLY A 260 -3.15 -4.63 -28.43
C GLY A 260 -2.70 -5.28 -27.12
N GLY A 261 -1.77 -4.68 -26.37
CA GLY A 261 -1.36 -5.12 -25.05
C GLY A 261 -2.40 -4.77 -23.98
N TRP A 262 -2.22 -5.33 -22.79
CA TRP A 262 -3.14 -5.19 -21.66
C TRP A 262 -2.62 -4.25 -20.60
N LEU A 263 -3.53 -3.50 -20.01
CA LEU A 263 -3.32 -2.65 -18.85
C LEU A 263 -4.20 -3.15 -17.68
N ALA A 264 -3.65 -3.14 -16.47
CA ALA A 264 -4.44 -3.20 -15.23
C ALA A 264 -3.91 -2.18 -14.23
N ILE A 265 -4.79 -1.29 -13.77
CA ILE A 265 -4.48 -0.26 -12.78
C ILE A 265 -5.39 -0.43 -11.57
N SER A 266 -4.87 -0.24 -10.36
CA SER A 266 -5.59 -0.32 -9.09
C SER A 266 -4.96 0.65 -8.07
N GLY A 267 -5.48 0.65 -6.84
CA GLY A 267 -5.22 1.71 -5.87
C GLY A 267 -6.26 2.83 -6.01
N ILE A 268 -7.43 2.50 -6.51
CA ILE A 268 -8.51 3.40 -6.94
C ILE A 268 -9.71 3.18 -6.04
N LEU A 269 -10.25 4.23 -5.45
CA LEU A 269 -11.53 4.17 -4.77
C LEU A 269 -12.69 4.12 -5.78
N ALA A 270 -13.81 3.51 -5.38
CA ALA A 270 -14.97 3.34 -6.25
C ALA A 270 -15.47 4.67 -6.85
N GLU A 271 -15.42 5.75 -6.07
CA GLU A 271 -15.82 7.10 -6.50
C GLU A 271 -14.87 7.75 -7.50
N GLN A 272 -13.62 7.29 -7.60
CA GLN A 272 -12.59 7.78 -8.53
C GLN A 272 -12.61 7.03 -9.87
N ALA A 273 -13.31 5.90 -9.94
CA ALA A 273 -13.24 4.98 -11.08
C ALA A 273 -13.73 5.59 -12.39
N ASP A 274 -14.86 6.29 -12.37
CA ASP A 274 -15.47 6.87 -13.58
C ASP A 274 -14.55 7.89 -14.25
N GLY A 275 -13.90 8.76 -13.48
CA GLY A 275 -12.96 9.75 -14.00
C GLY A 275 -11.71 9.10 -14.64
N LEU A 276 -11.23 7.99 -14.08
CA LEU A 276 -10.12 7.24 -14.66
C LEU A 276 -10.55 6.46 -15.90
N LEU A 277 -11.72 5.84 -15.91
CA LEU A 277 -12.27 5.18 -17.12
C LEU A 277 -12.36 6.16 -18.28
N GLU A 278 -12.91 7.36 -18.05
CA GLU A 278 -12.98 8.42 -19.06
C GLU A 278 -11.58 8.84 -19.50
N ARG A 279 -10.63 9.05 -18.57
CA ARG A 279 -9.26 9.46 -18.87
C ARG A 279 -8.50 8.46 -19.71
N TYR A 280 -8.67 7.14 -19.45
CA TYR A 280 -7.97 6.09 -20.17
C TYR A 280 -8.62 5.73 -21.53
N ALA A 281 -9.87 6.10 -21.77
CA ALA A 281 -10.61 5.80 -23.00
C ALA A 281 -9.98 6.39 -24.27
N ASP A 282 -9.14 7.43 -24.14
CA ASP A 282 -8.41 8.00 -25.27
C ASP A 282 -7.43 7.00 -25.90
N TRP A 283 -6.84 6.12 -25.07
CA TRP A 283 -5.78 5.20 -25.50
C TRP A 283 -6.14 3.73 -25.39
N PHE A 284 -7.14 3.38 -24.56
CA PHE A 284 -7.52 2.01 -24.26
C PHE A 284 -8.98 1.77 -24.65
N GLU A 285 -9.26 0.55 -25.03
CA GLU A 285 -10.60 0.00 -25.33
C GLU A 285 -10.86 -1.21 -24.44
N GLU A 286 -12.07 -1.77 -24.48
CA GLU A 286 -12.45 -2.88 -23.61
C GLU A 286 -12.21 -2.58 -22.13
N LEU A 287 -12.41 -1.31 -21.74
CA LEU A 287 -12.21 -0.88 -20.36
C LEU A 287 -13.25 -1.51 -19.44
N TRP A 288 -12.77 -2.15 -18.39
CA TRP A 288 -13.58 -2.84 -17.40
C TRP A 288 -13.13 -2.49 -15.98
N ALA A 289 -14.08 -2.13 -15.13
CA ALA A 289 -13.86 -1.89 -13.70
C ALA A 289 -14.37 -3.08 -12.88
N GLU A 290 -13.55 -3.60 -12.01
CA GLU A 290 -13.90 -4.63 -11.03
C GLU A 290 -13.74 -4.09 -9.62
N LYS A 291 -14.79 -4.25 -8.81
CA LYS A 291 -14.85 -3.69 -7.46
C LYS A 291 -14.72 -4.80 -6.41
N ARG A 292 -13.93 -4.49 -5.35
CA ARG A 292 -13.86 -5.27 -4.11
C ARG A 292 -13.87 -4.30 -2.93
N GLU A 293 -14.87 -4.41 -2.06
CA GLU A 293 -15.09 -3.44 -0.99
C GLU A 293 -15.22 -2.03 -1.57
N ASP A 294 -14.41 -1.06 -1.12
CA ASP A 294 -14.40 0.30 -1.64
C ASP A 294 -13.36 0.52 -2.76
N TRP A 295 -12.63 -0.52 -3.14
CA TRP A 295 -11.52 -0.45 -4.08
C TRP A 295 -11.87 -1.01 -5.45
N VAL A 296 -11.21 -0.45 -6.48
CA VAL A 296 -11.45 -0.81 -7.87
C VAL A 296 -10.13 -1.12 -8.57
N ARG A 297 -10.18 -2.11 -9.47
CA ARG A 297 -9.20 -2.31 -10.54
C ARG A 297 -9.86 -1.97 -11.87
N ILE A 298 -9.20 -1.16 -12.68
CA ILE A 298 -9.56 -0.92 -14.08
C ILE A 298 -8.59 -1.71 -14.95
N SER A 299 -9.11 -2.45 -15.91
CA SER A 299 -8.31 -3.12 -16.94
C SER A 299 -8.82 -2.74 -18.33
N GLY A 300 -7.92 -2.78 -19.32
CA GLY A 300 -8.26 -2.43 -20.68
C GLY A 300 -7.19 -2.87 -21.66
N ARG A 301 -7.50 -2.79 -22.96
CA ARG A 301 -6.62 -3.16 -24.05
C ARG A 301 -6.15 -1.92 -24.80
N ARG A 302 -4.85 -1.80 -25.04
CA ARG A 302 -4.28 -0.69 -25.79
C ARG A 302 -4.78 -0.69 -27.23
N ARG A 303 -5.36 0.45 -27.67
CA ARG A 303 -5.81 0.61 -29.06
C ARG A 303 -4.63 0.46 -30.03
N ALA A 304 -4.91 -0.10 -31.20
CA ALA A 304 -3.88 -0.27 -32.23
C ALA A 304 -3.48 1.06 -32.90
N ASP A 305 -4.42 1.99 -32.96
CA ASP A 305 -4.33 3.20 -33.80
C ASP A 305 -4.25 4.51 -32.97
N ALA A 306 -4.02 4.44 -31.65
CA ALA A 306 -3.97 5.62 -30.77
C ALA A 306 -2.57 5.94 -30.27
#